data_aa77d8a8426e30bfe1acc4eedfcb4687
#
_entry.id   aa77d8a8426e30bfe1acc4eedfcb4687
#
_cell.length_a   1.000
_cell.length_b   1.000
_cell.length_c   1.000
_cell.angle_alpha   90.00
_cell.angle_beta   90.00
_cell.angle_gamma   90.00
#
_symmetry.space_group_name_H-M   'P 1'
#
loop_
_entity.id
_entity.type
_entity.pdbx_description
1 polymer ?
#
loop_
_entity_poly.entity_id
_entity_poly.type
_entity_poly.pdbx_seq_one_letter_code
_entity_poly.pdbx_strand_id
1 'polypeptide(L)'
;MPSQFFGLNIAGSGLRNANAALNTTANNAANTQTEGYSRQQVESAAADALRTYTTYGCAGAGVETLAIERMRDSFFDVKYWNNNANVGQYEVKAYYMKSLEKYLDDDGATGFVTIFNHMKDCLQSITTNTS
;
A
#
# COMPACT_ATOMS: atom_id res chain seq x y z
N MET A 1 -21.94 -20.15 42.77
CA MET A 1 -22.64 -20.97 41.77
C MET A 1 -22.66 -20.18 40.48
N PRO A 2 -22.26 -20.74 39.33
CA PRO A 2 -22.46 -20.04 38.08
C PRO A 2 -23.96 -19.76 37.91
N SER A 3 -24.29 -18.55 37.45
CA SER A 3 -25.69 -18.13 37.16
C SER A 3 -26.32 -19.13 36.18
N GLN A 4 -27.62 -19.38 36.29
CA GLN A 4 -28.37 -20.19 35.32
C GLN A 4 -28.22 -19.66 33.87
N PHE A 5 -27.87 -18.36 33.74
CA PHE A 5 -27.61 -17.70 32.44
C PHE A 5 -26.16 -17.80 31.98
N PHE A 6 -25.29 -18.51 32.68
CA PHE A 6 -23.87 -18.60 32.31
C PHE A 6 -23.68 -19.23 30.92
N GLY A 7 -24.44 -20.31 30.63
CA GLY A 7 -24.42 -20.91 29.28
C GLY A 7 -24.92 -19.95 28.18
N LEU A 8 -25.88 -19.08 28.49
CA LEU A 8 -26.37 -18.06 27.56
C LEU A 8 -25.30 -16.99 27.27
N ASN A 9 -24.52 -16.60 28.29
CA ASN A 9 -23.41 -15.66 28.08
C ASN A 9 -22.31 -16.28 27.20
N ILE A 10 -21.99 -17.56 27.39
CA ILE A 10 -21.04 -18.27 26.51
C ILE A 10 -21.55 -18.32 25.08
N ALA A 11 -22.80 -18.70 24.87
CA ALA A 11 -23.42 -18.69 23.54
C ALA A 11 -23.45 -17.30 22.91
N GLY A 12 -23.75 -16.27 23.70
CA GLY A 12 -23.75 -14.86 23.27
C GLY A 12 -22.36 -14.37 22.88
N SER A 13 -21.31 -14.79 23.61
CA SER A 13 -19.92 -14.45 23.24
C SER A 13 -19.52 -15.12 21.91
N GLY A 14 -19.88 -16.40 21.73
CA GLY A 14 -19.65 -17.12 20.48
C GLY A 14 -20.35 -16.48 19.29
N LEU A 15 -21.62 -16.05 19.48
CA LEU A 15 -22.38 -15.37 18.43
C LEU A 15 -21.75 -14.02 18.04
N ARG A 16 -21.31 -13.22 19.01
CA ARG A 16 -20.64 -11.95 18.76
C ARG A 16 -19.33 -12.15 17.98
N ASN A 17 -18.53 -13.14 18.36
CA ASN A 17 -17.30 -13.48 17.64
C ASN A 17 -17.59 -13.95 16.22
N ALA A 18 -18.59 -14.82 16.02
CA ALA A 18 -19.02 -15.26 14.69
C ALA A 18 -19.48 -14.07 13.81
N ASN A 19 -20.24 -13.13 14.37
CA ASN A 19 -20.67 -11.93 13.66
C ASN A 19 -19.46 -11.04 13.27
N ALA A 20 -18.49 -10.87 14.16
CA ALA A 20 -17.26 -10.15 13.84
C ALA A 20 -16.49 -10.81 12.68
N ALA A 21 -16.38 -12.13 12.70
CA ALA A 21 -15.73 -12.91 11.64
C ALA A 21 -16.49 -12.80 10.30
N LEU A 22 -17.82 -12.88 10.32
CA LEU A 22 -18.66 -12.71 9.14
C LEU A 22 -18.54 -11.31 8.56
N ASN A 23 -18.59 -10.27 9.38
CA ASN A 23 -18.44 -8.88 8.93
C ASN A 23 -17.06 -8.64 8.31
N THR A 24 -16.00 -9.18 8.93
CA THR A 24 -14.63 -9.09 8.41
C THR A 24 -14.51 -9.82 7.06
N THR A 25 -15.12 -11.02 6.95
CA THR A 25 -15.12 -11.77 5.69
C THR A 25 -15.90 -11.04 4.59
N ALA A 26 -17.05 -10.48 4.92
CA ALA A 26 -17.85 -9.68 3.98
C ALA A 26 -17.07 -8.42 3.51
N ASN A 27 -16.39 -7.74 4.43
CA ASN A 27 -15.54 -6.62 4.08
C ASN A 27 -14.37 -7.03 3.18
N ASN A 28 -13.71 -8.15 3.45
CA ASN A 28 -12.67 -8.71 2.60
C ASN A 28 -13.20 -9.04 1.20
N ALA A 29 -14.38 -9.65 1.11
CA ALA A 29 -15.00 -9.99 -0.17
C ALA A 29 -15.39 -8.74 -0.97
N ALA A 30 -15.95 -7.73 -0.33
CA ALA A 30 -16.33 -6.48 -0.97
C ALA A 30 -15.12 -5.71 -1.52
N ASN A 31 -13.96 -5.82 -0.87
CA ASN A 31 -12.73 -5.10 -1.25
C ASN A 31 -11.73 -5.95 -2.03
N THR A 32 -12.12 -7.09 -2.59
CA THR A 32 -11.22 -7.99 -3.33
C THR A 32 -10.53 -7.31 -4.51
N GLN A 33 -11.19 -6.34 -5.15
CA GLN A 33 -10.67 -5.62 -6.30
C GLN A 33 -10.18 -4.20 -5.95
N THR A 34 -10.20 -3.81 -4.67
CA THR A 34 -9.73 -2.50 -4.24
C THR A 34 -8.22 -2.51 -4.19
N GLU A 35 -7.59 -1.63 -4.97
CA GLU A 35 -6.13 -1.48 -5.01
C GLU A 35 -5.58 -1.06 -3.64
N GLY A 36 -4.52 -1.72 -3.18
CA GLY A 36 -3.91 -1.44 -1.87
C GLY A 36 -4.64 -2.01 -0.67
N TYR A 37 -5.75 -2.75 -0.87
CA TYR A 37 -6.45 -3.40 0.22
C TYR A 37 -5.68 -4.58 0.76
N SER A 38 -5.53 -4.65 2.10
CA SER A 38 -4.96 -5.80 2.80
C SER A 38 -6.06 -6.57 3.50
N ARG A 39 -6.11 -7.89 3.28
CA ARG A 39 -7.05 -8.80 3.93
C ARG A 39 -6.97 -8.66 5.45
N GLN A 40 -8.12 -8.60 6.09
CA GLN A 40 -8.25 -8.56 7.53
C GLN A 40 -8.62 -9.95 8.09
N GLN A 41 -8.15 -10.24 9.29
CA GLN A 41 -8.47 -11.47 10.03
C GLN A 41 -8.85 -11.11 11.45
N VAL A 42 -9.86 -11.81 11.96
CA VAL A 42 -10.27 -11.70 13.37
C VAL A 42 -9.38 -12.62 14.21
N GLU A 43 -8.77 -12.05 15.23
CA GLU A 43 -8.05 -12.81 16.24
C GLU A 43 -8.98 -13.04 17.44
N SER A 44 -9.14 -14.29 17.82
CA SER A 44 -10.02 -14.72 18.89
C SER A 44 -9.26 -15.56 19.88
N ALA A 45 -9.53 -15.38 21.16
CA ALA A 45 -9.00 -16.18 22.23
C ALA A 45 -10.13 -16.76 23.09
N ALA A 46 -9.81 -17.82 23.81
CA ALA A 46 -10.69 -18.30 24.87
C ALA A 46 -10.75 -17.25 25.98
N ALA A 47 -11.97 -16.87 26.40
CA ALA A 47 -12.14 -15.98 27.54
C ALA A 47 -11.63 -16.65 28.83
N ASP A 48 -11.15 -15.84 29.76
CA ASP A 48 -10.60 -16.30 31.02
C ASP A 48 -11.59 -17.21 31.76
N ALA A 49 -11.11 -18.41 32.18
CA ALA A 49 -11.93 -19.39 32.82
C ALA A 49 -12.44 -18.88 34.20
N LEU A 50 -13.73 -18.94 34.42
CA LEU A 50 -14.31 -18.58 35.71
C LEU A 50 -13.91 -19.62 36.77
N ARG A 51 -13.19 -19.15 37.76
CA ARG A 51 -12.81 -19.97 38.91
C ARG A 51 -14.04 -20.26 39.76
N THR A 52 -14.67 -21.38 39.51
CA THR A 52 -15.75 -21.89 40.37
C THR A 52 -15.16 -22.86 41.37
N TYR A 53 -15.40 -22.63 42.67
CA TYR A 53 -15.01 -23.55 43.74
C TYR A 53 -15.94 -24.76 43.69
N THR A 54 -15.89 -25.54 42.63
CA THR A 54 -16.64 -26.78 42.44
C THR A 54 -15.67 -27.93 42.22
N THR A 55 -16.14 -29.13 42.45
CA THR A 55 -15.38 -30.40 42.40
C THR A 55 -14.85 -30.67 40.96
N TYR A 56 -15.35 -30.00 39.93
CA TYR A 56 -14.97 -30.21 38.53
C TYR A 56 -14.02 -29.18 37.95
N GLY A 57 -13.40 -28.31 38.75
CA GLY A 57 -12.41 -27.35 38.30
C GLY A 57 -12.95 -26.03 37.73
N CYS A 58 -12.28 -25.47 36.73
CA CYS A 58 -12.63 -24.17 36.14
C CYS A 58 -13.58 -24.36 34.94
N ALA A 59 -14.68 -23.58 34.93
CA ALA A 59 -15.60 -23.55 33.78
C ALA A 59 -15.10 -22.56 32.73
N GLY A 60 -15.06 -22.99 31.46
CA GLY A 60 -14.74 -22.07 30.33
C GLY A 60 -15.76 -20.95 30.25
N ALA A 61 -15.33 -19.72 29.96
CA ALA A 61 -16.16 -18.53 29.92
C ALA A 61 -16.58 -18.10 28.50
N GLY A 62 -16.27 -18.88 27.48
CA GLY A 62 -16.60 -18.63 26.10
C GLY A 62 -15.40 -18.12 25.27
N VAL A 63 -15.69 -17.28 24.30
CA VAL A 63 -14.70 -16.71 23.37
C VAL A 63 -14.70 -15.20 23.41
N GLU A 64 -13.53 -14.60 23.30
CA GLU A 64 -13.35 -13.13 23.19
C GLU A 64 -12.66 -12.80 21.87
N THR A 65 -13.14 -11.75 21.21
CA THR A 65 -12.49 -11.18 20.04
C THR A 65 -11.41 -10.20 20.52
N LEU A 66 -10.15 -10.51 20.30
CA LEU A 66 -9.02 -9.68 20.73
C LEU A 66 -8.80 -8.50 19.81
N ALA A 67 -8.71 -8.77 18.50
CA ALA A 67 -8.41 -7.75 17.51
C ALA A 67 -8.90 -8.13 16.11
N ILE A 68 -8.99 -7.12 15.23
CA ILE A 68 -9.10 -7.34 13.80
C ILE A 68 -7.81 -6.81 13.17
N GLU A 69 -6.95 -7.72 12.75
CA GLU A 69 -5.64 -7.39 12.23
C GLU A 69 -5.56 -7.51 10.72
N ARG A 70 -4.68 -6.70 10.11
CA ARG A 70 -4.38 -6.80 8.69
C ARG A 70 -3.27 -7.81 8.48
N MET A 71 -3.52 -8.78 7.62
CA MET A 71 -2.47 -9.71 7.18
C MET A 71 -1.56 -9.02 6.18
N ARG A 72 -0.39 -8.55 6.65
CA ARG A 72 0.65 -7.96 5.81
C ARG A 72 1.95 -8.72 6.01
N ASP A 73 2.65 -8.92 4.90
CA ASP A 73 4.00 -9.48 4.93
C ASP A 73 5.00 -8.32 4.74
N SER A 74 5.77 -8.04 5.80
CA SER A 74 6.75 -6.96 5.82
C SER A 74 7.82 -7.11 4.74
N PHE A 75 8.15 -8.34 4.34
CA PHE A 75 9.10 -8.60 3.26
C PHE A 75 8.60 -8.06 1.93
N PHE A 76 7.33 -8.35 1.58
CA PHE A 76 6.72 -7.85 0.35
C PHE A 76 6.51 -6.34 0.40
N ASP A 77 6.17 -5.76 1.55
CA ASP A 77 6.02 -4.32 1.72
C ASP A 77 7.34 -3.58 1.44
N VAL A 78 8.44 -4.04 2.03
CA VAL A 78 9.78 -3.45 1.80
C VAL A 78 10.18 -3.59 0.32
N LYS A 79 9.93 -4.74 -0.28
CA LYS A 79 10.22 -4.97 -1.70
C LYS A 79 9.40 -4.06 -2.62
N TYR A 80 8.12 -3.87 -2.30
CA TYR A 80 7.26 -2.95 -3.02
C TYR A 80 7.75 -1.51 -2.92
N TRP A 81 8.10 -1.04 -1.71
CA TRP A 81 8.61 0.33 -1.52
C TRP A 81 9.91 0.57 -2.28
N ASN A 82 10.84 -0.38 -2.25
CA ASN A 82 12.09 -0.29 -3.00
C ASN A 82 11.84 -0.23 -4.50
N ASN A 83 10.95 -1.07 -5.02
CA ASN A 83 10.60 -1.06 -6.43
C ASN A 83 9.91 0.25 -6.82
N ASN A 84 8.98 0.74 -6.01
CA ASN A 84 8.29 2.01 -6.26
C ASN A 84 9.25 3.22 -6.23
N ALA A 85 10.22 3.22 -5.32
CA ALA A 85 11.28 4.22 -5.30
C ALA A 85 12.14 4.19 -6.58
N ASN A 86 12.48 2.99 -7.07
CA ASN A 86 13.20 2.82 -8.34
C ASN A 86 12.36 3.32 -9.53
N VAL A 87 11.08 3.01 -9.58
CA VAL A 87 10.16 3.50 -10.63
C VAL A 87 10.16 5.03 -10.64
N GLY A 88 9.96 5.67 -9.48
CA GLY A 88 10.01 7.14 -9.39
C GLY A 88 11.35 7.72 -9.83
N GLN A 89 12.46 7.07 -9.51
CA GLN A 89 13.79 7.50 -9.98
C GLN A 89 13.92 7.41 -11.50
N TYR A 90 13.42 6.34 -12.11
CA TYR A 90 13.46 6.18 -13.57
C TYR A 90 12.51 7.13 -14.29
N GLU A 91 11.34 7.42 -13.74
CA GLU A 91 10.41 8.41 -14.29
C GLU A 91 11.03 9.80 -14.33
N VAL A 92 11.68 10.23 -13.25
CA VAL A 92 12.38 11.51 -13.19
C VAL A 92 13.53 11.55 -14.19
N LYS A 93 14.33 10.47 -14.29
CA LYS A 93 15.39 10.36 -15.30
C LYS A 93 14.82 10.46 -16.73
N ALA A 94 13.76 9.74 -17.02
CA ALA A 94 13.10 9.76 -18.32
C ALA A 94 12.58 11.18 -18.66
N TYR A 95 12.00 11.86 -17.68
CA TYR A 95 11.55 13.24 -17.86
C TYR A 95 12.70 14.19 -18.23
N TYR A 96 13.81 14.13 -17.51
CA TYR A 96 14.98 14.98 -17.82
C TYR A 96 15.64 14.60 -19.15
N MET A 97 15.72 13.30 -19.47
CA MET A 97 16.26 12.86 -20.78
C MET A 97 15.39 13.34 -21.93
N LYS A 98 14.07 13.25 -21.80
CA LYS A 98 13.14 13.77 -22.79
C LYS A 98 13.21 15.30 -22.93
N SER A 99 13.48 16.00 -21.83
CA SER A 99 13.70 17.44 -21.87
C SER A 99 15.02 17.79 -22.58
N LEU A 100 16.09 17.05 -22.30
CA LEU A 100 17.37 17.20 -23.00
C LEU A 100 17.23 16.87 -24.49
N GLU A 101 16.54 15.80 -24.86
CA GLU A 101 16.25 15.44 -26.24
C GLU A 101 15.56 16.60 -26.97
N LYS A 102 14.54 17.21 -26.32
CA LYS A 102 13.85 18.37 -26.89
C LYS A 102 14.76 19.60 -27.11
N TYR A 103 15.77 19.80 -26.25
CA TYR A 103 16.73 20.88 -26.44
C TYR A 103 17.80 20.57 -27.49
N LEU A 104 18.11 19.29 -27.70
CA LEU A 104 19.07 18.82 -28.69
C LEU A 104 18.42 18.53 -30.04
N ASP A 105 17.11 18.26 -30.05
CA ASP A 105 16.34 18.02 -31.27
C ASP A 105 16.20 19.33 -32.05
N ASP A 106 16.73 19.31 -33.27
CA ASP A 106 16.79 20.50 -34.14
C ASP A 106 15.50 20.56 -34.97
N ASP A 107 14.47 21.16 -34.40
CA ASP A 107 13.16 21.36 -35.04
C ASP A 107 13.24 22.45 -36.15
N GLY A 108 14.43 22.74 -36.63
CA GLY A 108 14.71 23.68 -37.74
C GLY A 108 14.58 25.17 -37.39
N ALA A 109 14.02 25.51 -36.23
CA ALA A 109 13.82 26.90 -35.81
C ALA A 109 14.66 27.34 -34.59
N THR A 110 14.94 26.45 -33.66
CA THR A 110 15.55 26.80 -32.34
C THR A 110 16.55 25.78 -31.81
N GLY A 111 17.00 24.82 -32.59
CA GLY A 111 17.93 23.79 -32.17
C GLY A 111 19.39 24.26 -32.08
N PHE A 112 20.23 23.46 -31.40
CA PHE A 112 21.66 23.76 -31.25
C PHE A 112 22.39 23.90 -32.59
N VAL A 113 22.04 23.09 -33.58
CA VAL A 113 22.64 23.12 -34.92
C VAL A 113 22.24 24.41 -35.64
N THR A 114 21.02 24.88 -35.50
CA THR A 114 20.54 26.14 -36.11
C THR A 114 21.28 27.35 -35.52
N ILE A 115 21.45 27.40 -34.20
CA ILE A 115 22.20 28.46 -33.51
C ILE A 115 23.68 28.44 -33.94
N PHE A 116 24.26 27.24 -34.05
CA PHE A 116 25.64 27.12 -34.52
C PHE A 116 25.82 27.53 -35.97
N ASN A 117 24.88 27.19 -36.84
CA ASN A 117 24.89 27.62 -38.24
C ASN A 117 24.72 29.15 -38.34
N HIS A 118 23.82 29.77 -37.57
CA HIS A 118 23.70 31.22 -37.49
C HIS A 118 25.01 31.91 -37.06
N MET A 119 25.69 31.37 -36.06
CA MET A 119 26.99 31.87 -35.63
C MET A 119 28.03 31.77 -36.74
N LYS A 120 28.08 30.65 -37.46
CA LYS A 120 28.96 30.44 -38.62
C LYS A 120 28.68 31.45 -39.72
N ASP A 121 27.41 31.66 -40.05
CA ASP A 121 27.00 32.62 -41.10
C ASP A 121 27.33 34.07 -40.72
N CYS A 122 27.17 34.44 -39.46
CA CYS A 122 27.61 35.73 -38.94
C CYS A 122 29.13 35.93 -39.08
N LEU A 123 29.92 34.93 -38.71
CA LEU A 123 31.38 34.95 -38.87
C LEU A 123 31.80 35.05 -40.34
N GLN A 124 31.11 34.34 -41.23
CA GLN A 124 31.37 34.35 -42.63
C GLN A 124 31.02 35.70 -43.27
N SER A 125 29.93 36.35 -42.79
CA SER A 125 29.55 37.72 -43.24
C SER A 125 30.59 38.77 -42.83
N ILE A 126 31.20 38.64 -41.66
CA ILE A 126 32.30 39.49 -41.20
C ILE A 126 33.52 39.36 -42.10
N THR A 127 33.87 38.17 -42.51
CA THR A 127 35.02 37.92 -43.40
C THR A 127 34.79 38.43 -44.81
N THR A 128 33.55 38.40 -45.30
CA THR A 128 33.23 38.88 -46.65
C THR A 128 33.01 40.41 -46.73
N ASN A 129 32.65 41.09 -45.64
CA ASN A 129 32.43 42.56 -45.60
C ASN A 129 33.67 43.35 -45.12
N THR A 130 34.83 42.73 -44.98
CA THR A 130 36.10 43.40 -44.64
C THR A 130 36.94 43.77 -45.89
N SER A 131 36.35 43.78 -47.08
CA SER A 131 36.97 44.22 -48.34
C SER A 131 36.52 45.60 -48.71
#